data_8af6ed25380925718f9660f5014c271b
#
_entry.id   8af6ed25380925718f9660f5014c271b
#
_cell.length_a   1.000
_cell.length_b   1.000
_cell.length_c   1.000
_cell.angle_alpha   90.00
_cell.angle_beta   90.00
_cell.angle_gamma   90.00
#
_symmetry.space_group_name_H-M   'P 1'
#
loop_
_entity.id
_entity.type
_entity.pdbx_description
1 polymer ?
#
loop_
_entity_poly.entity_id
_entity_poly.type
_entity_poly.pdbx_seq_one_letter_code
_entity_poly.pdbx_strand_id
1 'polypeptide(L)'
;MSVLILDFGSQYTQLIARRMRELSVFSEIKRCDTPFSKELCAKYSAIILSGGPASVTEADAPQFDSAWLRCGLPLLGVCYGMQLLAHLCGGTLEAGNSREYGPSTLEIIASGDNAGQTGQSGEETVSNLFCKVPSSSTVWMSHGDHVVKLPTGFTALARSAGAPFAAMGNASAKQYAVQFHPEVVHSQFGQQILENFITRIAKIPRTWTPGNIVARLTETINSAVPGTNQVLCALSGGVDSTVAAVLASKAIGKRLHCFFVDNGLLRLNEVRDVTQLLHGLGLQVTTIDAAQEFLAALKGVIDPEQKRKIIGRLFVEVFDRHAKKLVGVTHLMQGTLYPDVIESSAVRGPSTTIKTHHNVGGLPERMNLKLLEPFRELFKDEVRAIGRELQVPDRIVARQPFPGPGLAVRILGEVTAERVARLQTADAIVREVVAADPVNKTLWQVFAVLLPVKSVGVMGDGRTYEECIAVRAVTSQDGMTADWAYLPEAVLRTISNRVINEVKGVNRVVLDVSSKPPATIEWE
;
A
#
# COMPACT_ATOMS: atom_id res chain seq x y z
N MET A 1 21.60 8.27 0.35
CA MET A 1 21.50 8.11 1.81
C MET A 1 20.13 7.54 2.13
N SER A 2 20.05 6.46 2.89
CA SER A 2 18.83 5.70 3.13
C SER A 2 18.76 5.15 4.56
N VAL A 3 17.57 4.79 5.00
CA VAL A 3 17.33 4.15 6.30
C VAL A 3 17.09 2.66 6.08
N LEU A 4 17.82 1.82 6.78
CA LEU A 4 17.55 0.39 6.86
C LEU A 4 16.51 0.14 7.95
N ILE A 5 15.46 -0.59 7.63
CA ILE A 5 14.47 -1.07 8.60
C ILE A 5 14.61 -2.58 8.68
N LEU A 6 14.97 -3.10 9.85
CA LEU A 6 15.02 -4.53 10.11
C LEU A 6 13.67 -4.98 10.69
N ASP A 7 13.01 -5.90 9.97
CA ASP A 7 11.65 -6.34 10.25
C ASP A 7 11.63 -7.57 11.14
N PHE A 8 11.09 -7.43 12.34
CA PHE A 8 10.88 -8.49 13.33
C PHE A 8 9.45 -9.08 13.28
N GLY A 9 8.71 -8.84 12.20
CA GLY A 9 7.37 -9.39 12.00
C GLY A 9 6.24 -8.50 12.51
N SER A 10 6.48 -7.21 12.71
CA SER A 10 5.43 -6.26 13.08
C SER A 10 4.50 -5.97 11.91
N GLN A 11 3.20 -5.97 12.17
CA GLN A 11 2.21 -5.46 11.22
C GLN A 11 2.40 -3.97 10.87
N TYR A 12 3.20 -3.23 11.66
CA TYR A 12 3.45 -1.80 11.47
C TYR A 12 4.78 -1.49 10.78
N THR A 13 5.59 -2.49 10.40
CA THR A 13 6.91 -2.26 9.76
C THR A 13 6.77 -1.44 8.47
N GLN A 14 5.75 -1.72 7.65
CA GLN A 14 5.50 -0.94 6.43
C GLN A 14 5.13 0.52 6.73
N LEU A 15 4.45 0.79 7.87
CA LEU A 15 4.15 2.15 8.30
C LEU A 15 5.41 2.92 8.68
N ILE A 16 6.39 2.27 9.35
CA ILE A 16 7.70 2.91 9.63
C ILE A 16 8.34 3.34 8.31
N ALA A 17 8.41 2.45 7.32
CA ALA A 17 8.98 2.78 6.01
C ALA A 17 8.25 3.94 5.34
N ARG A 18 6.94 3.93 5.37
CA ARG A 18 6.10 5.00 4.82
C ARG A 18 6.34 6.34 5.52
N ARG A 19 6.44 6.37 6.86
CA ARG A 19 6.77 7.60 7.61
C ARG A 19 8.13 8.18 7.22
N MET A 20 9.14 7.32 6.97
CA MET A 20 10.43 7.80 6.46
C MET A 20 10.29 8.44 5.07
N ARG A 21 9.51 7.84 4.18
CA ARG A 21 9.24 8.38 2.84
C ARG A 21 8.47 9.70 2.88
N GLU A 22 7.49 9.84 3.76
CA GLU A 22 6.77 11.09 4.02
C GLU A 22 7.71 12.20 4.52
N LEU A 23 8.78 11.84 5.22
CA LEU A 23 9.86 12.76 5.60
C LEU A 23 10.89 13.02 4.47
N SER A 24 10.61 12.58 3.26
CA SER A 24 11.48 12.68 2.09
C SER A 24 12.82 11.96 2.24
N VAL A 25 12.83 10.83 2.95
CA VAL A 25 13.99 9.96 3.14
C VAL A 25 13.70 8.56 2.61
N PHE A 26 14.58 8.05 1.76
CA PHE A 26 14.47 6.67 1.24
C PHE A 26 14.65 5.65 2.38
N SER A 27 13.81 4.64 2.42
CA SER A 27 13.86 3.55 3.40
C SER A 27 13.72 2.20 2.70
N GLU A 28 14.43 1.21 3.20
CA GLU A 28 14.38 -0.17 2.72
C GLU A 28 14.09 -1.12 3.88
N ILE A 29 13.13 -2.03 3.71
CA ILE A 29 12.83 -3.08 4.69
C ILE A 29 13.62 -4.33 4.33
N LYS A 30 14.31 -4.89 5.31
CA LYS A 30 14.94 -6.21 5.23
C LYS A 30 14.53 -7.05 6.42
N ARG A 31 14.63 -8.37 6.27
CA ARG A 31 14.36 -9.30 7.36
C ARG A 31 15.35 -9.08 8.51
N CYS A 32 14.90 -9.32 9.74
CA CYS A 32 15.72 -9.19 10.95
C CYS A 32 16.98 -10.07 10.94
N ASP A 33 16.93 -11.25 10.29
CA ASP A 33 18.04 -12.19 10.14
C ASP A 33 19.04 -11.82 9.02
N THR A 34 18.92 -10.63 8.43
CA THR A 34 19.87 -10.14 7.41
C THR A 34 21.27 -10.03 8.01
N PRO A 35 22.26 -10.79 7.51
CA PRO A 35 23.60 -10.75 8.04
C PRO A 35 24.26 -9.39 7.79
N PHE A 36 25.04 -8.95 8.75
CA PHE A 36 25.83 -7.73 8.62
C PHE A 36 26.96 -7.91 7.60
N SER A 37 27.14 -6.94 6.72
CA SER A 37 28.38 -6.76 5.98
C SER A 37 28.72 -5.28 5.86
N LYS A 38 30.00 -4.94 5.74
CA LYS A 38 30.45 -3.56 5.58
C LYS A 38 29.90 -2.93 4.29
N GLU A 39 29.82 -3.71 3.21
CA GLU A 39 29.30 -3.29 1.90
C GLU A 39 27.80 -2.97 1.99
N LEU A 40 27.05 -3.80 2.74
CA LEU A 40 25.63 -3.55 2.95
C LEU A 40 25.41 -2.35 3.86
N CYS A 41 26.15 -2.27 4.97
CA CYS A 41 26.08 -1.16 5.93
C CYS A 41 26.36 0.21 5.25
N ALA A 42 27.34 0.26 4.34
CA ALA A 42 27.72 1.48 3.63
C ALA A 42 26.59 2.08 2.74
N LYS A 43 25.53 1.32 2.46
CA LYS A 43 24.36 1.81 1.71
C LYS A 43 23.41 2.65 2.56
N TYR A 44 23.52 2.57 3.88
CA TYR A 44 22.59 3.18 4.82
C TYR A 44 23.24 4.28 5.65
N SER A 45 22.42 5.18 6.16
CA SER A 45 22.81 6.29 7.02
C SER A 45 22.21 6.20 8.42
N ALA A 46 21.23 5.32 8.62
CA ALA A 46 20.62 4.97 9.90
C ALA A 46 19.93 3.62 9.84
N ILE A 47 19.64 3.05 11.02
CA ILE A 47 18.95 1.77 11.19
C ILE A 47 17.73 1.99 12.07
N ILE A 48 16.60 1.33 11.73
CA ILE A 48 15.43 1.20 12.59
C ILE A 48 15.18 -0.28 12.83
N LEU A 49 15.08 -0.69 14.10
CA LEU A 49 14.60 -2.00 14.51
C LEU A 49 13.11 -1.92 14.75
N SER A 50 12.30 -2.68 14.01
CA SER A 50 10.85 -2.61 14.11
C SER A 50 10.32 -3.26 15.39
N GLY A 51 9.02 -3.15 15.62
CA GLY A 51 8.30 -4.00 16.55
C GLY A 51 8.27 -5.47 16.09
N GLY A 52 7.73 -6.34 16.93
CA GLY A 52 7.54 -7.75 16.64
C GLY A 52 6.62 -8.43 17.64
N PRO A 53 6.01 -9.57 17.30
CA PRO A 53 5.08 -10.29 18.18
C PRO A 53 5.77 -11.18 19.22
N ALA A 54 7.07 -11.49 19.05
CA ALA A 54 7.82 -12.37 19.91
C ALA A 54 8.33 -11.66 21.17
N SER A 55 8.75 -12.44 22.20
CA SER A 55 9.57 -11.94 23.30
C SER A 55 11.07 -12.16 22.99
N VAL A 56 11.91 -11.21 23.36
CA VAL A 56 13.37 -11.31 23.17
C VAL A 56 14.03 -12.36 24.08
N THR A 57 13.32 -12.83 25.08
CA THR A 57 13.78 -13.83 26.07
C THR A 57 13.33 -15.24 25.73
N GLU A 58 12.47 -15.42 24.75
CA GLU A 58 11.98 -16.73 24.32
C GLU A 58 13.01 -17.46 23.44
N ALA A 59 12.97 -18.80 23.47
CA ALA A 59 13.93 -19.65 22.74
C ALA A 59 13.77 -19.55 21.21
N ASP A 60 12.59 -19.18 20.74
CA ASP A 60 12.24 -18.99 19.33
C ASP A 60 12.28 -17.51 18.88
N ALA A 61 12.90 -16.65 19.70
CA ALA A 61 13.09 -15.24 19.34
C ALA A 61 13.75 -15.11 17.95
N PRO A 62 13.32 -14.12 17.13
CA PRO A 62 13.89 -13.90 15.82
C PRO A 62 15.41 -13.73 15.85
N GLN A 63 16.11 -14.43 14.95
CA GLN A 63 17.57 -14.31 14.83
C GLN A 63 17.95 -12.90 14.37
N PHE A 64 18.99 -12.36 14.98
CA PHE A 64 19.51 -11.03 14.67
C PHE A 64 21.03 -10.99 14.77
N ASP A 65 21.67 -10.42 13.76
CA ASP A 65 23.13 -10.22 13.81
C ASP A 65 23.48 -8.95 14.60
N SER A 66 23.96 -9.14 15.82
CA SER A 66 24.31 -8.04 16.75
C SER A 66 25.42 -7.11 16.23
N ALA A 67 26.13 -7.46 15.14
CA ALA A 67 27.10 -6.57 14.49
C ALA A 67 26.43 -5.28 13.97
N TRP A 68 25.14 -5.30 13.66
CA TRP A 68 24.36 -4.12 13.31
C TRP A 68 24.33 -3.06 14.43
N LEU A 69 24.37 -3.46 15.70
CA LEU A 69 24.41 -2.52 16.84
C LEU A 69 25.75 -1.82 16.98
N ARG A 70 26.81 -2.37 16.41
CA ARG A 70 28.19 -1.89 16.54
C ARG A 70 28.74 -1.25 15.28
N CYS A 71 27.92 -1.08 14.25
CA CYS A 71 28.37 -0.54 12.96
C CYS A 71 28.58 0.99 12.95
N GLY A 72 28.23 1.68 14.03
CA GLY A 72 28.42 3.15 14.17
C GLY A 72 27.33 4.00 13.50
N LEU A 73 26.32 3.39 12.88
CA LEU A 73 25.16 4.12 12.35
C LEU A 73 24.19 4.50 13.49
N PRO A 74 23.54 5.68 13.39
CA PRO A 74 22.42 6.02 14.26
C PRO A 74 21.34 4.94 14.22
N LEU A 75 20.83 4.56 15.41
CA LEU A 75 19.87 3.46 15.54
C LEU A 75 18.66 3.89 16.37
N LEU A 76 17.45 3.53 15.92
CA LEU A 76 16.19 3.67 16.63
C LEU A 76 15.51 2.30 16.80
N GLY A 77 15.34 1.84 18.05
CA GLY A 77 14.52 0.67 18.36
C GLY A 77 13.07 1.05 18.65
N VAL A 78 12.11 0.34 18.06
CA VAL A 78 10.67 0.55 18.27
C VAL A 78 10.06 -0.70 18.88
N CYS A 79 9.40 -0.58 20.02
CA CYS A 79 8.72 -1.67 20.73
C CYS A 79 9.65 -2.89 20.95
N TYR A 80 9.47 -3.99 20.22
CA TYR A 80 10.39 -5.13 20.27
C TYR A 80 11.84 -4.71 19.99
N GLY A 81 12.08 -3.80 19.05
CA GLY A 81 13.41 -3.27 18.76
C GLY A 81 14.06 -2.53 19.95
N MET A 82 13.28 -1.88 20.81
CA MET A 82 13.77 -1.34 22.08
C MET A 82 14.18 -2.44 23.06
N GLN A 83 13.33 -3.46 23.20
CA GLN A 83 13.57 -4.59 24.09
C GLN A 83 14.83 -5.35 23.66
N LEU A 84 14.98 -5.61 22.36
CA LEU A 84 16.16 -6.27 21.79
C LEU A 84 17.43 -5.46 22.02
N LEU A 85 17.39 -4.15 21.78
CA LEU A 85 18.53 -3.25 22.06
C LEU A 85 18.92 -3.27 23.52
N ALA A 86 17.93 -3.19 24.42
CA ALA A 86 18.18 -3.23 25.87
C ALA A 86 18.80 -4.58 26.27
N HIS A 87 18.24 -5.70 25.83
CA HIS A 87 18.72 -7.05 26.14
C HIS A 87 20.18 -7.25 25.68
N LEU A 88 20.46 -6.95 24.42
CA LEU A 88 21.80 -7.16 23.82
C LEU A 88 22.86 -6.21 24.37
N CYS A 89 22.48 -5.06 24.95
CA CYS A 89 23.38 -4.13 25.61
C CYS A 89 23.51 -4.35 27.12
N GLY A 90 22.90 -5.39 27.70
CA GLY A 90 23.03 -5.78 29.12
C GLY A 90 22.01 -5.12 30.05
N GLY A 91 20.92 -4.64 29.53
CA GLY A 91 19.72 -4.27 30.29
C GLY A 91 18.93 -5.48 30.73
N THR A 92 17.89 -5.26 31.55
CA THR A 92 17.00 -6.31 32.05
C THR A 92 15.57 -6.04 31.62
N LEU A 93 14.89 -7.07 31.17
CA LEU A 93 13.47 -7.05 30.83
C LEU A 93 12.69 -7.91 31.82
N GLU A 94 11.44 -7.53 32.05
CA GLU A 94 10.47 -8.33 32.78
C GLU A 94 9.19 -8.46 31.96
N ALA A 95 8.54 -9.62 32.08
CA ALA A 95 7.18 -9.80 31.57
C ALA A 95 6.24 -8.92 32.42
N GLY A 96 5.49 -8.05 31.78
CA GLY A 96 4.57 -7.16 32.46
C GLY A 96 3.46 -7.93 33.18
N ASN A 97 3.22 -7.63 34.44
CA ASN A 97 2.06 -8.14 35.20
C ASN A 97 0.73 -7.65 34.59
N SER A 98 0.76 -6.54 33.86
CA SER A 98 -0.35 -6.02 33.05
C SER A 98 0.17 -5.67 31.66
N ARG A 99 -0.48 -6.19 30.63
CA ARG A 99 -0.20 -5.83 29.25
C ARG A 99 -0.66 -4.40 28.99
N GLU A 100 0.12 -3.61 28.24
CA GLU A 100 -0.24 -2.24 27.86
C GLU A 100 -0.58 -2.20 26.37
N TYR A 101 -1.87 -2.14 26.04
CA TYR A 101 -2.39 -2.06 24.67
C TYR A 101 -3.32 -0.86 24.52
N GLY A 102 -3.13 -0.08 23.45
CA GLY A 102 -3.96 1.08 23.15
C GLY A 102 -3.32 2.41 23.52
N PRO A 103 -4.15 3.47 23.69
CA PRO A 103 -3.66 4.80 24.03
C PRO A 103 -3.12 4.86 25.46
N SER A 104 -1.94 5.41 25.63
CA SER A 104 -1.30 5.64 26.94
C SER A 104 -0.68 7.03 26.99
N THR A 105 -0.57 7.59 28.20
CA THR A 105 0.09 8.87 28.43
C THR A 105 1.59 8.67 28.53
N LEU A 106 2.35 9.32 27.64
CA LEU A 106 3.80 9.42 27.68
C LEU A 106 4.19 10.65 28.49
N GLU A 107 5.07 10.51 29.46
CA GLU A 107 5.69 11.60 30.20
C GLU A 107 7.18 11.66 29.86
N ILE A 108 7.63 12.78 29.30
CA ILE A 108 9.05 13.01 29.00
C ILE A 108 9.75 13.39 30.30
N ILE A 109 10.84 12.69 30.61
CA ILE A 109 11.62 12.90 31.83
C ILE A 109 12.50 14.13 31.61
N ALA A 110 12.24 15.22 32.34
CA ALA A 110 13.06 16.43 32.28
C ALA A 110 14.47 16.15 32.85
N SER A 111 15.46 16.83 32.30
CA SER A 111 16.88 16.64 32.64
C SER A 111 17.24 16.87 34.12
N GLY A 112 16.36 17.54 34.89
CA GLY A 112 16.50 17.77 36.32
C GLY A 112 16.15 16.60 37.25
N ASP A 113 15.28 15.68 36.77
CA ASP A 113 14.79 14.56 37.61
C ASP A 113 15.77 13.39 37.70
N ASN A 114 16.80 13.38 36.84
CA ASN A 114 17.86 12.36 36.78
C ASN A 114 19.18 12.83 37.43
N ALA A 115 19.16 13.75 38.36
CA ALA A 115 20.33 14.43 38.94
C ALA A 115 21.40 13.51 39.62
N GLY A 116 21.16 12.19 39.64
CA GLY A 116 22.11 11.20 40.15
C GLY A 116 22.90 10.42 39.10
N GLN A 117 22.54 10.47 37.80
CA GLN A 117 23.12 9.60 36.76
C GLN A 117 23.45 10.28 35.42
N THR A 118 23.05 11.52 35.19
CA THR A 118 23.22 12.15 33.87
C THR A 118 24.06 13.45 33.96
N GLY A 119 25.30 13.39 33.43
CA GLY A 119 26.02 14.55 33.03
C GLY A 119 25.41 15.24 31.77
N GLN A 120 26.04 16.29 31.23
CA GLN A 120 25.57 17.03 30.03
C GLN A 120 25.08 16.16 28.85
N SER A 121 25.52 14.89 28.76
CA SER A 121 25.10 13.95 27.72
C SER A 121 23.62 13.55 27.81
N GLY A 122 23.00 13.53 29.01
CA GLY A 122 21.58 13.13 29.17
C GLY A 122 20.61 14.21 28.68
N GLU A 123 20.96 15.48 28.94
CA GLU A 123 20.14 16.61 28.50
C GLU A 123 20.12 16.78 26.98
N GLU A 124 21.25 16.59 26.33
CA GLU A 124 21.34 16.59 24.86
C GLU A 124 20.55 15.42 24.24
N THR A 125 20.55 14.26 24.89
CA THR A 125 19.84 13.07 24.42
C THR A 125 18.34 13.29 24.40
N VAL A 126 17.74 13.77 25.49
CA VAL A 126 16.31 14.10 25.58
C VAL A 126 15.96 15.20 24.58
N SER A 127 16.73 16.27 24.55
CA SER A 127 16.52 17.42 23.67
C SER A 127 16.53 17.04 22.19
N ASN A 128 17.33 16.05 21.79
CA ASN A 128 17.40 15.66 20.39
C ASN A 128 16.18 14.83 19.93
N LEU A 129 15.79 13.74 20.65
CA LEU A 129 14.70 12.86 20.21
C LEU A 129 13.32 13.50 20.40
N PHE A 130 13.10 14.19 21.53
CA PHE A 130 11.81 14.78 21.89
C PHE A 130 11.71 16.30 21.63
N CYS A 131 12.58 16.85 20.79
CA CYS A 131 12.51 18.26 20.44
C CYS A 131 11.13 18.62 19.85
N LYS A 132 10.52 19.68 20.41
CA LYS A 132 9.17 20.15 20.05
C LYS A 132 8.05 19.15 20.34
N VAL A 133 8.29 18.14 21.15
CA VAL A 133 7.26 17.26 21.70
C VAL A 133 6.87 17.79 23.07
N PRO A 134 5.57 17.95 23.40
CA PRO A 134 5.13 18.35 24.73
C PRO A 134 5.60 17.37 25.82
N SER A 135 5.80 17.86 27.04
CA SER A 135 6.22 17.04 28.18
C SER A 135 5.28 15.87 28.51
N SER A 136 4.01 16.00 28.10
CA SER A 136 3.00 14.93 28.19
C SER A 136 2.23 14.84 26.87
N SER A 137 2.04 13.62 26.35
CA SER A 137 1.31 13.37 25.11
C SER A 137 0.75 11.95 25.07
N THR A 138 -0.25 11.71 24.20
CA THR A 138 -0.80 10.37 24.00
C THR A 138 0.04 9.61 22.96
N VAL A 139 0.40 8.37 23.30
CA VAL A 139 1.08 7.42 22.40
C VAL A 139 0.35 6.09 22.35
N TRP A 140 0.62 5.29 21.32
CA TRP A 140 0.03 3.96 21.15
C TRP A 140 0.99 2.89 21.65
N MET A 141 0.58 2.16 22.67
CA MET A 141 1.31 1.03 23.24
C MET A 141 0.79 -0.30 22.69
N SER A 142 1.67 -1.29 22.56
CA SER A 142 1.31 -2.65 22.14
C SER A 142 2.39 -3.64 22.60
N HIS A 143 2.50 -3.83 23.94
CA HIS A 143 3.53 -4.70 24.50
C HIS A 143 3.07 -5.44 25.76
N GLY A 144 3.70 -6.61 26.01
CA GLY A 144 3.61 -7.35 27.26
C GLY A 144 4.88 -7.21 28.10
N ASP A 145 6.06 -7.27 27.46
CA ASP A 145 7.36 -7.13 28.12
C ASP A 145 7.79 -5.67 28.15
N HIS A 146 8.57 -5.28 29.16
CA HIS A 146 9.15 -3.94 29.25
C HIS A 146 10.53 -3.96 29.90
N VAL A 147 11.31 -2.92 29.66
CA VAL A 147 12.64 -2.73 30.25
C VAL A 147 12.49 -2.25 31.69
N VAL A 148 13.13 -2.94 32.63
CA VAL A 148 13.15 -2.60 34.07
C VAL A 148 14.52 -2.10 34.55
N LYS A 149 15.58 -2.41 33.79
CA LYS A 149 16.93 -1.91 34.03
C LYS A 149 17.59 -1.49 32.72
N LEU A 150 18.01 -0.24 32.66
CA LEU A 150 18.70 0.28 31.47
C LEU A 150 20.10 -0.33 31.32
N PRO A 151 20.56 -0.50 30.06
CA PRO A 151 21.95 -0.84 29.78
C PRO A 151 22.90 0.28 30.23
N THR A 152 24.15 -0.08 30.51
CA THR A 152 25.21 0.90 30.82
C THR A 152 25.37 1.91 29.69
N GLY A 153 25.39 3.20 30.03
CA GLY A 153 25.52 4.30 29.08
C GLY A 153 24.20 4.79 28.47
N PHE A 154 23.08 4.13 28.79
CA PHE A 154 21.75 4.60 28.40
C PHE A 154 21.11 5.44 29.52
N THR A 155 20.33 6.43 29.12
CA THR A 155 19.53 7.28 30.01
C THR A 155 18.05 7.10 29.71
N ALA A 156 17.19 7.22 30.75
CA ALA A 156 15.76 7.26 30.60
C ALA A 156 15.34 8.58 29.95
N LEU A 157 14.50 8.54 28.93
CA LEU A 157 14.02 9.71 28.20
C LEU A 157 12.53 9.98 28.44
N ALA A 158 11.73 8.93 28.63
CA ALA A 158 10.30 9.03 28.92
C ALA A 158 9.79 7.80 29.68
N ARG A 159 8.63 7.96 30.33
CA ARG A 159 7.92 6.89 31.03
C ARG A 159 6.43 6.89 30.69
N SER A 160 5.78 5.77 30.95
CA SER A 160 4.31 5.63 30.93
C SER A 160 3.85 4.88 32.19
N ALA A 161 2.54 4.73 32.35
CA ALA A 161 1.99 4.00 33.49
C ALA A 161 2.42 2.52 33.53
N GLY A 162 2.56 1.87 32.38
CA GLY A 162 2.94 0.45 32.24
C GLY A 162 4.41 0.22 31.87
N ALA A 163 5.18 1.26 31.59
CA ALA A 163 6.60 1.15 31.22
C ALA A 163 7.43 2.23 31.95
N PRO A 164 8.22 1.86 32.98
CA PRO A 164 9.07 2.82 33.69
C PRO A 164 10.11 3.48 32.77
N PHE A 165 10.47 2.80 31.70
CA PHE A 165 11.32 3.31 30.62
C PHE A 165 10.57 3.17 29.29
N ALA A 166 9.65 4.11 28.99
CA ALA A 166 8.95 4.17 27.72
C ALA A 166 9.83 4.69 26.57
N ALA A 167 10.95 5.30 26.89
CA ALA A 167 12.01 5.64 25.93
C ALA A 167 13.37 5.70 26.63
N MET A 168 14.42 5.33 25.90
CA MET A 168 15.80 5.37 26.35
C MET A 168 16.75 5.83 25.24
N GLY A 169 17.92 6.32 25.58
CA GLY A 169 18.92 6.74 24.60
C GLY A 169 20.33 6.77 25.13
N ASN A 170 21.28 6.57 24.20
CA ASN A 170 22.70 6.74 24.38
C ASN A 170 23.22 7.68 23.29
N ALA A 171 23.46 8.95 23.65
CA ALA A 171 23.86 10.00 22.70
C ALA A 171 25.21 9.70 22.06
N SER A 172 26.18 9.18 22.83
CA SER A 172 27.52 8.88 22.34
C SER A 172 27.54 7.76 21.29
N ALA A 173 26.70 6.75 21.48
CA ALA A 173 26.50 5.66 20.52
C ALA A 173 25.46 6.00 19.44
N LYS A 174 24.75 7.11 19.55
CA LYS A 174 23.59 7.50 18.70
C LYS A 174 22.51 6.40 18.64
N GLN A 175 22.31 5.70 19.75
CA GLN A 175 21.33 4.63 19.90
C GLN A 175 20.17 5.14 20.75
N TYR A 176 18.97 5.05 20.19
CA TYR A 176 17.74 5.50 20.82
C TYR A 176 16.68 4.42 20.69
N ALA A 177 15.73 4.39 21.63
CA ALA A 177 14.63 3.45 21.53
C ALA A 177 13.39 3.97 22.24
N VAL A 178 12.22 3.54 21.72
CA VAL A 178 10.89 3.85 22.26
C VAL A 178 10.06 2.58 22.38
N GLN A 179 9.30 2.42 23.47
CA GLN A 179 8.45 1.26 23.72
C GLN A 179 7.13 1.34 22.94
N PHE A 180 6.67 2.55 22.63
CA PHE A 180 5.45 2.82 21.88
C PHE A 180 5.70 2.83 20.36
N HIS A 181 4.62 2.91 19.59
CA HIS A 181 4.64 2.95 18.14
C HIS A 181 4.50 4.39 17.62
N PRO A 182 5.61 5.09 17.30
CA PRO A 182 5.55 6.46 16.77
C PRO A 182 5.01 6.53 15.34
N GLU A 183 5.01 5.41 14.61
CA GLU A 183 4.58 5.32 13.21
C GLU A 183 3.08 5.34 13.02
N VAL A 184 2.29 4.98 14.07
CA VAL A 184 0.84 4.93 13.96
C VAL A 184 0.19 6.28 14.22
N VAL A 185 -0.96 6.55 13.61
CA VAL A 185 -1.68 7.84 13.71
C VAL A 185 -2.17 8.17 15.11
N HIS A 186 -2.32 7.16 15.98
CA HIS A 186 -2.77 7.32 17.37
C HIS A 186 -1.67 7.88 18.29
N SER A 187 -0.41 7.88 17.88
CA SER A 187 0.69 8.54 18.57
C SER A 187 0.75 10.00 18.13
N GLN A 188 0.23 10.92 18.96
CA GLN A 188 -0.01 12.33 18.60
C GLN A 188 1.23 13.03 17.99
N PHE A 189 2.41 12.81 18.55
CA PHE A 189 3.67 13.42 18.10
C PHE A 189 4.65 12.41 17.53
N GLY A 190 4.16 11.22 17.12
CA GLY A 190 5.00 10.15 16.60
C GLY A 190 5.82 10.57 15.38
N GLN A 191 5.22 11.32 14.45
CA GLN A 191 5.91 11.85 13.28
C GLN A 191 7.02 12.84 13.64
N GLN A 192 6.82 13.71 14.65
CA GLN A 192 7.83 14.64 15.13
C GLN A 192 9.03 13.90 15.74
N ILE A 193 8.78 12.81 16.48
CA ILE A 193 9.84 11.96 17.07
C ILE A 193 10.69 11.32 15.96
N LEU A 194 10.04 10.74 14.94
CA LEU A 194 10.71 10.18 13.78
C LEU A 194 11.47 11.22 12.98
N GLU A 195 10.91 12.43 12.79
CA GLU A 195 11.58 13.55 12.15
C GLU A 195 12.83 13.99 12.92
N ASN A 196 12.74 14.07 14.25
CA ASN A 196 13.88 14.40 15.12
C ASN A 196 14.99 13.35 15.00
N PHE A 197 14.66 12.06 14.96
CA PHE A 197 15.64 11.02 14.74
C PHE A 197 16.37 11.21 13.40
N ILE A 198 15.65 11.45 12.33
CA ILE A 198 16.22 11.64 10.99
C ILE A 198 17.07 12.91 10.89
N THR A 199 16.55 14.05 11.39
CA THR A 199 17.15 15.35 11.12
C THR A 199 18.20 15.75 12.15
N ARG A 200 17.98 15.44 13.44
CA ARG A 200 18.85 15.86 14.54
C ARG A 200 19.90 14.81 14.90
N ILE A 201 19.50 13.53 14.92
CA ILE A 201 20.37 12.44 15.35
C ILE A 201 21.12 11.85 14.15
N ALA A 202 20.40 11.39 13.12
CA ALA A 202 20.98 10.77 11.94
C ALA A 202 21.50 11.79 10.91
N LYS A 203 20.99 13.01 10.93
CA LYS A 203 21.37 14.13 10.03
C LYS A 203 21.27 13.76 8.55
N ILE A 204 20.20 13.04 8.19
CA ILE A 204 19.97 12.56 6.82
C ILE A 204 19.31 13.67 6.01
N PRO A 205 19.85 14.04 4.83
CA PRO A 205 19.23 15.01 3.95
C PRO A 205 17.95 14.49 3.33
N ARG A 206 16.96 15.36 3.17
CA ARG A 206 15.65 15.06 2.60
C ARG A 206 15.70 15.13 1.08
N THR A 207 16.14 14.06 0.44
CA THR A 207 16.36 14.00 -1.01
C THR A 207 15.35 13.14 -1.75
N TRP A 208 14.50 12.41 -1.04
CA TRP A 208 13.48 11.55 -1.63
C TRP A 208 12.24 12.36 -2.00
N THR A 209 12.34 13.15 -3.07
CA THR A 209 11.27 14.01 -3.60
C THR A 209 10.77 13.48 -4.94
N PRO A 210 9.53 13.76 -5.36
CA PRO A 210 8.98 13.27 -6.63
C PRO A 210 9.90 13.56 -7.82
N GLY A 211 10.45 14.76 -7.93
CA GLY A 211 11.36 15.13 -9.02
C GLY A 211 12.65 14.31 -9.03
N ASN A 212 13.27 14.09 -7.87
CA ASN A 212 14.48 13.26 -7.76
C ASN A 212 14.17 11.77 -8.04
N ILE A 213 13.01 11.31 -7.63
CA ILE A 213 12.56 9.93 -7.93
C ILE A 213 12.37 9.77 -9.45
N VAL A 214 11.69 10.71 -10.11
CA VAL A 214 11.52 10.69 -11.58
C VAL A 214 12.87 10.67 -12.29
N ALA A 215 13.82 11.53 -11.89
CA ALA A 215 15.15 11.56 -12.49
C ALA A 215 15.89 10.22 -12.34
N ARG A 216 15.92 9.67 -11.11
CA ARG A 216 16.54 8.36 -10.81
C ARG A 216 15.90 7.22 -11.62
N LEU A 217 14.57 7.15 -11.66
CA LEU A 217 13.88 6.09 -12.38
C LEU A 217 14.04 6.21 -13.89
N THR A 218 14.08 7.43 -14.44
CA THR A 218 14.38 7.67 -15.85
C THR A 218 15.76 7.14 -16.22
N GLU A 219 16.77 7.41 -15.39
CA GLU A 219 18.13 6.88 -15.58
C GLU A 219 18.18 5.35 -15.46
N THR A 220 17.47 4.78 -14.47
CA THR A 220 17.35 3.32 -14.31
C THR A 220 16.75 2.65 -15.53
N ILE A 221 15.66 3.21 -16.09
CA ILE A 221 15.02 2.69 -17.31
C ILE A 221 15.98 2.79 -18.50
N ASN A 222 16.64 3.92 -18.69
CA ASN A 222 17.61 4.11 -19.78
C ASN A 222 18.75 3.10 -19.71
N SER A 223 19.27 2.85 -18.51
CA SER A 223 20.37 1.88 -18.30
C SER A 223 19.92 0.43 -18.52
N ALA A 224 18.69 0.09 -18.12
CA ALA A 224 18.13 -1.24 -18.30
C ALA A 224 17.78 -1.55 -19.76
N VAL A 225 17.46 -0.51 -20.57
CA VAL A 225 16.98 -0.65 -21.95
C VAL A 225 17.96 0.04 -22.92
N PRO A 226 19.19 -0.49 -23.09
CA PRO A 226 20.19 0.15 -23.92
C PRO A 226 19.89 0.03 -25.42
N GLY A 227 20.46 0.94 -26.21
CA GLY A 227 20.46 0.90 -27.67
C GLY A 227 19.07 0.96 -28.29
N THR A 228 18.77 -0.02 -29.17
CA THR A 228 17.50 -0.13 -29.90
C THR A 228 16.48 -1.05 -29.23
N ASN A 229 16.78 -1.58 -28.05
CA ASN A 229 15.88 -2.45 -27.32
C ASN A 229 14.53 -1.79 -27.08
N GLN A 230 13.46 -2.56 -27.22
CA GLN A 230 12.08 -2.09 -27.07
C GLN A 230 11.44 -2.67 -25.82
N VAL A 231 10.49 -1.91 -25.28
CA VAL A 231 9.74 -2.26 -24.06
C VAL A 231 8.28 -2.40 -24.41
N LEU A 232 7.65 -3.46 -23.92
CA LEU A 232 6.22 -3.66 -23.97
C LEU A 232 5.61 -3.35 -22.61
N CYS A 233 4.51 -2.60 -22.58
CA CYS A 233 3.76 -2.26 -21.37
C CYS A 233 2.30 -2.65 -21.52
N ALA A 234 1.79 -3.43 -20.57
CA ALA A 234 0.36 -3.69 -20.44
C ALA A 234 -0.30 -2.56 -19.66
N LEU A 235 -1.23 -1.87 -20.29
CA LEU A 235 -2.03 -0.83 -19.66
C LEU A 235 -3.36 -1.38 -19.18
N SER A 236 -3.63 -1.25 -17.89
CA SER A 236 -4.93 -1.57 -17.28
C SER A 236 -5.88 -0.37 -17.20
N GLY A 237 -5.41 0.81 -17.61
CA GLY A 237 -6.11 2.07 -17.34
C GLY A 237 -6.02 2.53 -15.88
N GLY A 238 -5.32 1.78 -15.02
CA GLY A 238 -5.04 2.16 -13.64
C GLY A 238 -3.92 3.20 -13.53
N VAL A 239 -3.79 3.82 -12.34
CA VAL A 239 -2.78 4.85 -12.09
C VAL A 239 -1.36 4.31 -12.28
N ASP A 240 -1.07 3.12 -11.74
CA ASP A 240 0.29 2.58 -11.68
C ASP A 240 0.84 2.27 -13.09
N SER A 241 0.08 1.55 -13.91
CA SER A 241 0.45 1.25 -15.30
C SER A 241 0.55 2.50 -16.18
N THR A 242 -0.33 3.48 -15.96
CA THR A 242 -0.29 4.74 -16.73
C THR A 242 0.92 5.58 -16.37
N VAL A 243 1.21 5.77 -15.07
CA VAL A 243 2.38 6.54 -14.62
C VAL A 243 3.68 5.85 -15.06
N ALA A 244 3.75 4.51 -15.00
CA ALA A 244 4.89 3.74 -15.52
C ALA A 244 5.11 3.98 -17.01
N ALA A 245 4.03 3.94 -17.81
CA ALA A 245 4.11 4.17 -19.26
C ALA A 245 4.56 5.61 -19.60
N VAL A 246 4.04 6.63 -18.89
CA VAL A 246 4.45 8.03 -19.09
C VAL A 246 5.92 8.21 -18.71
N LEU A 247 6.36 7.65 -17.59
CA LEU A 247 7.76 7.68 -17.16
C LEU A 247 8.68 7.02 -18.20
N ALA A 248 8.31 5.82 -18.69
CA ALA A 248 9.08 5.11 -19.70
C ALA A 248 9.07 5.83 -21.05
N SER A 249 7.94 6.41 -21.46
CA SER A 249 7.87 7.23 -22.67
C SER A 249 8.83 8.42 -22.61
N LYS A 250 8.97 9.05 -21.43
CA LYS A 250 9.95 10.11 -21.20
C LYS A 250 11.40 9.61 -21.30
N ALA A 251 11.66 8.39 -20.83
CA ALA A 251 13.01 7.80 -20.81
C ALA A 251 13.43 7.27 -22.20
N ILE A 252 12.58 6.48 -22.87
CA ILE A 252 12.94 5.71 -24.06
C ILE A 252 12.14 6.09 -25.32
N GLY A 253 11.20 7.02 -25.23
CA GLY A 253 10.43 7.55 -26.36
C GLY A 253 9.66 6.48 -27.12
N LYS A 254 9.83 6.47 -28.45
CA LYS A 254 9.13 5.57 -29.39
C LYS A 254 9.48 4.08 -29.22
N ARG A 255 10.45 3.74 -28.38
CA ARG A 255 10.80 2.34 -28.07
C ARG A 255 9.84 1.68 -27.06
N LEU A 256 8.87 2.45 -26.54
CA LEU A 256 7.80 1.94 -25.69
C LEU A 256 6.58 1.59 -26.54
N HIS A 257 6.10 0.36 -26.43
CA HIS A 257 4.84 -0.12 -27.00
C HIS A 257 3.85 -0.36 -25.87
N CYS A 258 2.67 0.23 -25.96
CA CYS A 258 1.63 0.05 -24.96
C CYS A 258 0.46 -0.74 -25.53
N PHE A 259 0.03 -1.79 -24.85
CA PHE A 259 -1.18 -2.54 -25.16
C PHE A 259 -2.26 -2.27 -24.11
N PHE A 260 -3.46 -1.95 -24.59
CA PHE A 260 -4.66 -1.86 -23.79
C PHE A 260 -5.65 -2.93 -24.28
N VAL A 261 -5.99 -3.88 -23.42
CA VAL A 261 -6.88 -5.00 -23.77
C VAL A 261 -8.30 -4.67 -23.34
N ASP A 262 -9.20 -4.59 -24.31
CA ASP A 262 -10.63 -4.59 -24.07
C ASP A 262 -11.11 -6.03 -23.90
N ASN A 263 -11.36 -6.42 -22.66
CA ASN A 263 -11.87 -7.74 -22.31
C ASN A 263 -13.41 -7.80 -22.22
N GLY A 264 -14.10 -6.72 -22.58
CA GLY A 264 -15.55 -6.60 -22.49
C GLY A 264 -16.10 -6.50 -21.05
N LEU A 265 -15.22 -6.41 -20.05
CA LEU A 265 -15.58 -6.35 -18.61
C LEU A 265 -15.23 -5.00 -17.99
N LEU A 266 -14.93 -4.01 -18.81
CA LEU A 266 -14.59 -2.66 -18.39
C LEU A 266 -15.86 -1.83 -18.11
N ARG A 267 -15.71 -0.67 -17.47
CA ARG A 267 -16.80 0.26 -17.22
C ARG A 267 -17.38 0.84 -18.52
N LEU A 268 -18.55 1.41 -18.44
CA LEU A 268 -19.18 2.08 -19.57
C LEU A 268 -18.24 3.16 -20.14
N ASN A 269 -18.03 3.14 -21.46
CA ASN A 269 -17.15 4.04 -22.22
C ASN A 269 -15.66 4.04 -21.83
N GLU A 270 -15.23 3.15 -20.94
CA GLU A 270 -13.86 3.16 -20.40
C GLU A 270 -12.79 2.99 -21.47
N VAL A 271 -12.99 2.11 -22.43
CA VAL A 271 -12.04 1.90 -23.54
C VAL A 271 -11.77 3.20 -24.27
N ARG A 272 -12.83 3.89 -24.68
CA ARG A 272 -12.74 5.17 -25.40
C ARG A 272 -12.05 6.24 -24.55
N ASP A 273 -12.52 6.40 -23.30
CA ASP A 273 -12.06 7.48 -22.42
C ASP A 273 -10.60 7.29 -22.01
N VAL A 274 -10.19 6.05 -21.69
CA VAL A 274 -8.80 5.72 -21.36
C VAL A 274 -7.90 5.88 -22.58
N THR A 275 -8.29 5.37 -23.76
CA THR A 275 -7.49 5.46 -24.97
C THR A 275 -7.26 6.91 -25.39
N GLN A 276 -8.32 7.74 -25.40
CA GLN A 276 -8.19 9.17 -25.71
C GLN A 276 -7.24 9.89 -24.75
N LEU A 277 -7.32 9.58 -23.48
CA LEU A 277 -6.50 10.19 -22.45
C LEU A 277 -5.03 9.78 -22.59
N LEU A 278 -4.74 8.49 -22.86
CA LEU A 278 -3.38 7.98 -23.06
C LEU A 278 -2.74 8.59 -24.33
N HIS A 279 -3.51 8.75 -25.41
CA HIS A 279 -3.06 9.48 -26.59
C HIS A 279 -2.76 10.95 -26.29
N GLY A 280 -3.59 11.60 -25.46
CA GLY A 280 -3.35 12.97 -24.99
C GLY A 280 -2.06 13.13 -24.18
N LEU A 281 -1.56 12.04 -23.57
CA LEU A 281 -0.27 11.98 -22.87
C LEU A 281 0.90 11.64 -23.83
N GLY A 282 0.67 11.55 -25.14
CA GLY A 282 1.68 11.22 -26.13
C GLY A 282 2.08 9.75 -26.19
N LEU A 283 1.31 8.86 -25.56
CA LEU A 283 1.58 7.42 -25.57
C LEU A 283 1.05 6.78 -26.86
N GLN A 284 1.86 5.90 -27.46
CA GLN A 284 1.44 5.04 -28.56
C GLN A 284 0.76 3.79 -28.00
N VAL A 285 -0.58 3.76 -28.07
CA VAL A 285 -1.39 2.68 -27.49
C VAL A 285 -2.06 1.89 -28.60
N THR A 286 -1.85 0.58 -28.59
CA THR A 286 -2.61 -0.37 -29.40
C THR A 286 -3.72 -0.96 -28.56
N THR A 287 -4.97 -0.66 -28.93
CA THR A 287 -6.15 -1.26 -28.30
C THR A 287 -6.41 -2.63 -28.95
N ILE A 288 -6.53 -3.66 -28.10
CA ILE A 288 -6.80 -5.04 -28.51
C ILE A 288 -8.23 -5.38 -28.09
N ASP A 289 -9.11 -5.56 -29.06
CA ASP A 289 -10.47 -6.03 -28.79
C ASP A 289 -10.47 -7.56 -28.62
N ALA A 290 -10.80 -8.01 -27.41
CA ALA A 290 -10.93 -9.41 -27.04
C ALA A 290 -12.26 -9.69 -26.32
N ALA A 291 -13.21 -8.75 -26.32
CA ALA A 291 -14.44 -8.81 -25.54
C ALA A 291 -15.21 -10.11 -25.77
N GLN A 292 -15.38 -10.52 -27.05
CA GLN A 292 -16.09 -11.75 -27.38
C GLN A 292 -15.38 -13.02 -26.86
N GLU A 293 -14.04 -13.05 -26.89
CA GLU A 293 -13.24 -14.19 -26.43
C GLU A 293 -13.39 -14.39 -24.91
N PHE A 294 -13.35 -13.29 -24.13
CA PHE A 294 -13.54 -13.34 -22.69
C PHE A 294 -14.97 -13.72 -22.30
N LEU A 295 -15.98 -13.12 -22.92
CA LEU A 295 -17.37 -13.43 -22.64
C LEU A 295 -17.72 -14.90 -23.00
N ALA A 296 -17.21 -15.41 -24.10
CA ALA A 296 -17.40 -16.80 -24.49
C ALA A 296 -16.79 -17.78 -23.48
N ALA A 297 -15.59 -17.48 -22.96
CA ALA A 297 -14.92 -18.33 -21.99
C ALA A 297 -15.55 -18.27 -20.58
N LEU A 298 -16.26 -17.20 -20.26
CA LEU A 298 -16.97 -17.03 -18.98
C LEU A 298 -18.40 -17.60 -19.00
N LYS A 299 -18.88 -18.08 -20.15
CA LYS A 299 -20.22 -18.65 -20.27
C LYS A 299 -20.40 -19.84 -19.33
N GLY A 300 -21.44 -19.80 -18.49
CA GLY A 300 -21.74 -20.82 -17.50
C GLY A 300 -20.85 -20.82 -16.25
N VAL A 301 -19.88 -19.92 -16.15
CA VAL A 301 -18.97 -19.83 -15.00
C VAL A 301 -19.58 -18.91 -13.93
N ILE A 302 -19.82 -19.50 -12.75
CA ILE A 302 -20.42 -18.79 -11.60
C ILE A 302 -19.45 -18.66 -10.41
N ASP A 303 -18.45 -19.52 -10.31
CA ASP A 303 -17.48 -19.53 -9.22
C ASP A 303 -16.47 -18.36 -9.37
N PRO A 304 -16.29 -17.53 -8.34
CA PRO A 304 -15.43 -16.35 -8.41
C PRO A 304 -13.97 -16.65 -8.73
N GLU A 305 -13.43 -17.73 -8.15
CA GLU A 305 -12.03 -18.12 -8.38
C GLU A 305 -11.81 -18.64 -9.81
N GLN A 306 -12.78 -19.35 -10.35
CA GLN A 306 -12.72 -19.77 -11.76
C GLN A 306 -12.82 -18.57 -12.70
N LYS A 307 -13.71 -17.59 -12.44
CA LYS A 307 -13.75 -16.33 -13.19
C LYS A 307 -12.38 -15.67 -13.23
N ARG A 308 -11.75 -15.48 -12.07
CA ARG A 308 -10.43 -14.87 -11.94
C ARG A 308 -9.35 -15.63 -12.72
N LYS A 309 -9.31 -16.96 -12.61
CA LYS A 309 -8.36 -17.83 -13.31
C LYS A 309 -8.51 -17.75 -14.83
N ILE A 310 -9.75 -17.81 -15.33
CA ILE A 310 -10.06 -17.73 -16.77
C ILE A 310 -9.64 -16.36 -17.31
N ILE A 311 -10.03 -15.28 -16.64
CA ILE A 311 -9.71 -13.91 -17.06
C ILE A 311 -8.19 -13.70 -17.07
N GLY A 312 -7.50 -14.10 -16.00
CA GLY A 312 -6.04 -13.98 -15.91
C GLY A 312 -5.33 -14.76 -17.01
N ARG A 313 -5.70 -16.02 -17.25
CA ARG A 313 -5.14 -16.86 -18.30
C ARG A 313 -5.35 -16.26 -19.69
N LEU A 314 -6.56 -15.86 -20.02
CA LEU A 314 -6.89 -15.28 -21.32
C LEU A 314 -6.17 -13.95 -21.55
N PHE A 315 -6.05 -13.12 -20.50
CA PHE A 315 -5.29 -11.88 -20.59
C PHE A 315 -3.85 -12.16 -21.03
N VAL A 316 -3.19 -13.15 -20.41
CA VAL A 316 -1.83 -13.59 -20.79
C VAL A 316 -1.77 -14.09 -22.22
N GLU A 317 -2.73 -14.93 -22.65
CA GLU A 317 -2.78 -15.52 -24.00
C GLU A 317 -2.99 -14.45 -25.08
N VAL A 318 -3.93 -13.53 -24.87
CA VAL A 318 -4.21 -12.42 -25.78
C VAL A 318 -3.00 -11.49 -25.89
N PHE A 319 -2.41 -11.15 -24.75
CA PHE A 319 -1.24 -10.29 -24.70
C PHE A 319 -0.03 -10.92 -25.42
N ASP A 320 0.30 -12.18 -25.14
CA ASP A 320 1.40 -12.93 -25.79
C ASP A 320 1.20 -13.01 -27.31
N ARG A 321 -0.01 -13.34 -27.76
CA ARG A 321 -0.37 -13.42 -29.19
C ARG A 321 -0.10 -12.11 -29.94
N HIS A 322 -0.32 -10.96 -29.30
CA HIS A 322 -0.07 -9.66 -29.92
C HIS A 322 1.39 -9.21 -29.75
N ALA A 323 2.01 -9.52 -28.64
CA ALA A 323 3.40 -9.21 -28.38
C ALA A 323 4.35 -9.91 -29.39
N LYS A 324 4.06 -11.15 -29.77
CA LYS A 324 4.83 -11.91 -30.78
C LYS A 324 4.85 -11.27 -32.18
N LYS A 325 3.93 -10.33 -32.45
CA LYS A 325 3.92 -9.59 -33.72
C LYS A 325 4.92 -8.43 -33.73
N LEU A 326 5.45 -8.05 -32.56
CA LEU A 326 6.43 -6.98 -32.42
C LEU A 326 7.85 -7.54 -32.53
N VAL A 327 8.69 -6.87 -33.32
CA VAL A 327 10.10 -7.24 -33.50
C VAL A 327 10.96 -6.36 -32.61
N GLY A 328 11.96 -6.94 -31.91
CA GLY A 328 12.93 -6.19 -31.12
C GLY A 328 12.46 -5.86 -29.68
N VAL A 329 11.33 -6.37 -29.23
CA VAL A 329 10.89 -6.26 -27.84
C VAL A 329 11.72 -7.20 -26.97
N THR A 330 12.37 -6.63 -25.96
CA THR A 330 13.28 -7.34 -25.06
C THR A 330 12.84 -7.26 -23.60
N HIS A 331 11.96 -6.32 -23.26
CA HIS A 331 11.51 -6.08 -21.90
C HIS A 331 9.98 -6.00 -21.81
N LEU A 332 9.46 -6.51 -20.70
CA LEU A 332 8.07 -6.31 -20.26
C LEU A 332 8.04 -5.40 -19.04
N MET A 333 7.35 -4.27 -19.14
CA MET A 333 7.20 -3.35 -18.02
C MET A 333 5.94 -3.67 -17.22
N GLN A 334 6.10 -3.72 -15.90
CA GLN A 334 5.02 -3.91 -14.93
C GLN A 334 5.05 -2.82 -13.86
N GLY A 335 3.88 -2.41 -13.41
CA GLY A 335 3.69 -1.41 -12.34
C GLY A 335 3.66 -2.02 -10.95
N THR A 336 4.48 -3.05 -10.66
CA THR A 336 4.60 -3.69 -9.35
C THR A 336 5.01 -2.67 -8.30
N LEU A 337 4.32 -2.66 -7.15
CA LEU A 337 4.57 -1.75 -6.04
C LEU A 337 5.34 -2.44 -4.90
N TYR A 338 5.93 -1.63 -4.00
CA TYR A 338 6.72 -2.13 -2.89
C TYR A 338 5.92 -3.04 -1.93
N PRO A 339 4.67 -2.74 -1.55
CA PRO A 339 3.84 -3.66 -0.77
C PRO A 339 3.67 -5.04 -1.43
N ASP A 340 3.49 -5.09 -2.74
CA ASP A 340 3.33 -6.36 -3.48
C ASP A 340 4.61 -7.23 -3.38
N VAL A 341 5.79 -6.58 -3.38
CA VAL A 341 7.08 -7.25 -3.24
C VAL A 341 7.28 -7.81 -1.84
N ILE A 342 6.94 -7.03 -0.80
CA ILE A 342 7.07 -7.46 0.59
C ILE A 342 6.13 -8.63 0.87
N GLU A 343 4.86 -8.52 0.47
CA GLU A 343 3.86 -9.59 0.63
C GLU A 343 4.26 -10.89 -0.09
N SER A 344 4.89 -10.80 -1.26
CA SER A 344 5.37 -11.97 -2.00
C SER A 344 6.61 -12.62 -1.39
N SER A 345 7.43 -11.87 -0.66
CA SER A 345 8.65 -12.37 0.00
C SER A 345 8.40 -12.90 1.43
N ALA A 346 7.27 -12.57 2.04
CA ALA A 346 6.91 -12.92 3.42
C ALA A 346 6.42 -14.38 3.62
N VAL A 347 6.65 -15.27 2.67
CA VAL A 347 6.17 -16.66 2.75
C VAL A 347 7.10 -17.53 3.62
N ARG A 348 6.95 -17.41 4.97
CA ARG A 348 7.16 -18.48 5.97
C ARG A 348 6.57 -18.06 7.31
N GLY A 349 5.24 -18.09 7.41
CA GLY A 349 4.48 -18.00 8.64
C GLY A 349 3.11 -18.67 8.45
N PRO A 350 2.36 -19.01 9.50
CA PRO A 350 1.07 -19.74 9.41
C PRO A 350 -0.08 -18.96 8.78
N SER A 351 0.15 -17.77 8.22
CA SER A 351 -0.85 -17.04 7.45
C SER A 351 -0.83 -17.50 6.00
N THR A 352 -1.93 -18.13 5.59
CA THR A 352 -2.22 -18.50 4.19
C THR A 352 -2.02 -17.31 3.25
N THR A 353 -1.30 -17.56 2.15
CA THR A 353 -1.05 -16.63 1.04
C THR A 353 -2.38 -16.08 0.52
N ILE A 354 -2.74 -14.85 0.88
CA ILE A 354 -4.02 -14.23 0.51
C ILE A 354 -4.00 -13.63 -0.90
N LYS A 355 -2.81 -13.44 -1.52
CA LYS A 355 -2.72 -12.79 -2.85
C LYS A 355 -1.73 -13.49 -3.79
N THR A 356 -2.22 -14.40 -4.59
CA THR A 356 -1.51 -14.95 -5.77
C THR A 356 -1.81 -14.19 -7.09
N HIS A 357 -2.52 -13.04 -7.05
CA HIS A 357 -3.25 -12.53 -8.22
C HIS A 357 -2.83 -11.16 -8.77
N HIS A 358 -1.78 -10.50 -8.25
CA HIS A 358 -1.41 -9.16 -8.72
C HIS A 358 -0.31 -9.11 -9.78
N ASN A 359 0.37 -10.22 -10.05
CA ASN A 359 1.32 -10.30 -11.16
C ASN A 359 0.79 -11.23 -12.23
N VAL A 360 0.93 -10.85 -13.48
CA VAL A 360 0.72 -11.68 -14.65
C VAL A 360 1.80 -12.76 -14.63
N GLY A 361 1.69 -13.67 -13.65
CA GLY A 361 2.66 -14.73 -13.39
C GLY A 361 2.85 -15.61 -14.62
N GLY A 362 4.11 -15.80 -15.02
CA GLY A 362 4.48 -16.63 -16.16
C GLY A 362 4.54 -15.94 -17.52
N LEU A 363 4.14 -14.66 -17.68
CA LEU A 363 4.33 -13.92 -18.93
C LEU A 363 5.81 -13.75 -19.31
N PRO A 364 6.71 -13.28 -18.42
CA PRO A 364 8.11 -13.10 -18.77
C PRO A 364 8.78 -14.40 -19.21
N GLU A 365 8.50 -15.51 -18.53
CA GLU A 365 9.08 -16.82 -18.85
C GLU A 365 8.62 -17.36 -20.22
N ARG A 366 7.32 -17.23 -20.54
CA ARG A 366 6.77 -17.66 -21.84
C ARG A 366 7.27 -16.82 -23.00
N MET A 367 7.52 -15.54 -22.78
CA MET A 367 7.90 -14.59 -23.83
C MET A 367 9.41 -14.37 -23.92
N ASN A 368 10.21 -14.92 -23.02
CA ASN A 368 11.65 -14.70 -22.91
C ASN A 368 12.02 -13.20 -22.79
N LEU A 369 11.16 -12.41 -22.10
CA LEU A 369 11.34 -10.97 -21.88
C LEU A 369 11.93 -10.71 -20.50
N LYS A 370 12.80 -9.71 -20.40
CA LYS A 370 13.30 -9.22 -19.12
C LYS A 370 12.23 -8.36 -18.45
N LEU A 371 12.03 -8.56 -17.16
CA LEU A 371 11.08 -7.78 -16.40
C LEU A 371 11.66 -6.40 -16.05
N LEU A 372 10.88 -5.34 -16.25
CA LEU A 372 11.20 -3.96 -15.91
C LEU A 372 10.12 -3.44 -14.94
N GLU A 373 10.47 -3.29 -13.65
CA GLU A 373 9.55 -2.90 -12.58
C GLU A 373 10.00 -1.58 -11.94
N PRO A 374 9.72 -0.43 -12.55
CA PRO A 374 10.26 0.85 -12.07
C PRO A 374 9.74 1.23 -10.68
N PHE A 375 8.56 0.74 -10.27
CA PHE A 375 7.93 1.10 -9.01
C PHE A 375 8.09 0.07 -7.88
N ARG A 376 8.95 -0.93 -8.09
CA ARG A 376 9.17 -2.03 -7.12
C ARG A 376 9.57 -1.57 -5.72
N GLU A 377 10.15 -0.37 -5.60
CA GLU A 377 10.55 0.25 -4.34
C GLU A 377 9.60 1.36 -3.87
N LEU A 378 8.46 1.57 -4.52
CA LEU A 378 7.57 2.70 -4.26
C LEU A 378 6.25 2.28 -3.65
N PHE A 379 5.72 3.11 -2.75
CA PHE A 379 4.34 3.03 -2.30
C PHE A 379 3.39 3.70 -3.31
N LYS A 380 2.11 3.38 -3.21
CA LYS A 380 1.09 3.88 -4.15
C LYS A 380 0.91 5.40 -4.12
N ASP A 381 1.05 6.02 -2.96
CA ASP A 381 1.02 7.47 -2.80
C ASP A 381 2.23 8.16 -3.44
N GLU A 382 3.41 7.53 -3.41
CA GLU A 382 4.59 8.01 -4.12
C GLU A 382 4.40 7.94 -5.65
N VAL A 383 3.81 6.84 -6.15
CA VAL A 383 3.48 6.73 -7.59
C VAL A 383 2.49 7.82 -8.02
N ARG A 384 1.50 8.13 -7.18
CA ARG A 384 0.58 9.25 -7.42
C ARG A 384 1.31 10.60 -7.42
N ALA A 385 2.24 10.82 -6.50
CA ALA A 385 3.05 12.05 -6.45
C ALA A 385 3.94 12.19 -7.70
N ILE A 386 4.56 11.10 -8.16
CA ILE A 386 5.30 11.02 -9.43
C ILE A 386 4.39 11.29 -10.62
N GLY A 387 3.17 10.75 -10.62
CA GLY A 387 2.19 11.00 -11.66
C GLY A 387 1.88 12.49 -11.82
N ARG A 388 1.71 13.22 -10.71
CA ARG A 388 1.52 14.68 -10.74
C ARG A 388 2.77 15.42 -11.26
N GLU A 389 3.95 15.02 -10.81
CA GLU A 389 5.24 15.55 -11.29
C GLU A 389 5.41 15.36 -12.81
N LEU A 390 4.93 14.23 -13.34
CA LEU A 390 4.89 13.92 -14.76
C LEU A 390 3.70 14.55 -15.50
N GLN A 391 2.93 15.39 -14.84
CA GLN A 391 1.75 16.08 -15.39
C GLN A 391 0.64 15.12 -15.89
N VAL A 392 0.56 13.92 -15.29
CA VAL A 392 -0.57 13.02 -15.52
C VAL A 392 -1.83 13.65 -14.90
N PRO A 393 -2.93 13.77 -15.65
CA PRO A 393 -4.14 14.43 -15.17
C PRO A 393 -4.69 13.83 -13.87
N ASP A 394 -5.18 14.68 -12.97
CA ASP A 394 -5.69 14.25 -11.65
C ASP A 394 -6.82 13.22 -11.75
N ARG A 395 -7.63 13.25 -12.82
CA ARG A 395 -8.66 12.23 -13.10
C ARG A 395 -8.12 10.80 -13.22
N ILE A 396 -6.80 10.64 -13.51
CA ILE A 396 -6.11 9.34 -13.48
C ILE A 396 -5.48 9.12 -12.12
N VAL A 397 -4.69 10.11 -11.65
CA VAL A 397 -3.91 10.00 -10.42
C VAL A 397 -4.80 9.77 -9.19
N ALA A 398 -5.97 10.42 -9.15
CA ALA A 398 -6.96 10.28 -8.08
C ALA A 398 -7.98 9.17 -8.33
N ARG A 399 -7.82 8.40 -9.41
CA ARG A 399 -8.77 7.34 -9.76
C ARG A 399 -8.90 6.32 -8.63
N GLN A 400 -10.16 5.98 -8.30
CA GLN A 400 -10.48 4.91 -7.36
C GLN A 400 -10.03 3.55 -7.92
N PRO A 401 -9.66 2.59 -7.05
CA PRO A 401 -9.30 1.24 -7.48
C PRO A 401 -10.36 0.61 -8.38
N PHE A 402 -9.91 -0.22 -9.32
CA PHE A 402 -10.77 -1.07 -10.14
C PHE A 402 -10.13 -2.46 -10.21
N PRO A 403 -10.88 -3.53 -9.99
CA PRO A 403 -10.32 -4.87 -9.90
C PRO A 403 -9.79 -5.36 -11.25
N GLY A 404 -8.72 -6.16 -11.24
CA GLY A 404 -8.14 -6.74 -12.46
C GLY A 404 -9.14 -7.54 -13.31
N PRO A 405 -10.04 -8.38 -12.72
CA PRO A 405 -11.09 -9.08 -13.45
C PRO A 405 -12.22 -8.16 -13.97
N GLY A 406 -12.15 -6.86 -13.74
CA GLY A 406 -13.16 -5.91 -14.17
C GLY A 406 -14.52 -6.12 -13.49
N LEU A 407 -15.59 -5.87 -14.23
CA LEU A 407 -16.96 -6.03 -13.74
C LEU A 407 -17.38 -7.49 -13.48
N ALA A 408 -16.59 -8.47 -13.94
CA ALA A 408 -16.94 -9.88 -13.71
C ALA A 408 -17.08 -10.26 -12.24
N VAL A 409 -16.28 -9.64 -11.34
CA VAL A 409 -16.35 -9.86 -9.88
C VAL A 409 -17.37 -8.97 -9.17
N ARG A 410 -18.13 -8.19 -9.94
CA ARG A 410 -19.27 -7.39 -9.49
C ARG A 410 -20.60 -7.88 -10.09
N ILE A 411 -20.55 -8.98 -10.87
CA ILE A 411 -21.72 -9.70 -11.36
C ILE A 411 -21.73 -11.05 -10.66
N LEU A 412 -22.51 -11.17 -9.59
CA LEU A 412 -22.64 -12.44 -8.88
C LEU A 412 -23.39 -13.46 -9.76
N GLY A 413 -22.82 -14.66 -9.88
CA GLY A 413 -23.30 -15.68 -10.80
C GLY A 413 -22.74 -15.55 -12.22
N GLU A 414 -23.47 -16.00 -13.24
CA GLU A 414 -22.99 -16.04 -14.62
C GLU A 414 -22.76 -14.64 -15.21
N VAL A 415 -21.67 -14.49 -15.95
CA VAL A 415 -21.31 -13.25 -16.67
C VAL A 415 -21.81 -13.36 -18.11
N THR A 416 -22.76 -12.51 -18.49
CA THR A 416 -23.27 -12.41 -19.87
C THR A 416 -23.14 -10.97 -20.38
N ALA A 417 -23.11 -10.79 -21.70
CA ALA A 417 -23.03 -9.46 -22.30
C ALA A 417 -24.18 -8.54 -21.82
N GLU A 418 -25.39 -9.08 -21.67
CA GLU A 418 -26.56 -8.34 -21.17
C GLU A 418 -26.35 -7.89 -19.72
N ARG A 419 -25.88 -8.78 -18.83
CA ARG A 419 -25.65 -8.47 -17.43
C ARG A 419 -24.47 -7.50 -17.25
N VAL A 420 -23.44 -7.59 -18.09
CA VAL A 420 -22.35 -6.60 -18.13
C VAL A 420 -22.89 -5.23 -18.51
N ALA A 421 -23.67 -5.11 -19.60
CA ALA A 421 -24.25 -3.83 -20.02
C ALA A 421 -25.16 -3.24 -18.96
N ARG A 422 -25.96 -4.08 -18.28
CA ARG A 422 -26.83 -3.68 -17.16
C ARG A 422 -26.02 -3.09 -16.01
N LEU A 423 -24.97 -3.78 -15.59
CA LEU A 423 -24.10 -3.31 -14.52
C LEU A 423 -23.29 -2.06 -14.93
N GLN A 424 -22.83 -1.98 -16.17
CA GLN A 424 -22.13 -0.80 -16.71
C GLN A 424 -22.98 0.46 -16.55
N THR A 425 -24.26 0.38 -16.90
CA THR A 425 -25.18 1.51 -16.78
C THR A 425 -25.44 1.86 -15.31
N ALA A 426 -25.70 0.85 -14.46
CA ALA A 426 -25.89 1.07 -13.03
C ALA A 426 -24.66 1.67 -12.34
N ASP A 427 -23.46 1.15 -12.61
CA ASP A 427 -22.20 1.66 -12.05
C ASP A 427 -21.91 3.10 -12.50
N ALA A 428 -22.22 3.43 -13.76
CA ALA A 428 -22.08 4.78 -14.28
C ALA A 428 -22.97 5.77 -13.52
N ILE A 429 -24.24 5.42 -13.29
CA ILE A 429 -25.19 6.24 -12.52
C ILE A 429 -24.72 6.43 -11.08
N VAL A 430 -24.35 5.35 -10.40
CA VAL A 430 -23.85 5.41 -9.00
C VAL A 430 -22.65 6.36 -8.89
N ARG A 431 -21.67 6.19 -9.77
CA ARG A 431 -20.45 7.00 -9.77
C ARG A 431 -20.71 8.47 -10.13
N GLU A 432 -21.57 8.74 -11.09
CA GLU A 432 -21.94 10.09 -11.49
C GLU A 432 -22.63 10.85 -10.35
N VAL A 433 -23.62 10.23 -9.71
CA VAL A 433 -24.37 10.85 -8.61
C VAL A 433 -23.46 11.10 -7.41
N VAL A 434 -22.61 10.14 -7.05
CA VAL A 434 -21.67 10.31 -5.94
C VAL A 434 -20.59 11.35 -6.26
N ALA A 435 -20.09 11.40 -7.50
CA ALA A 435 -19.07 12.37 -7.92
C ALA A 435 -19.55 13.82 -7.81
N ALA A 436 -20.86 14.07 -7.93
CA ALA A 436 -21.47 15.39 -7.79
C ALA A 436 -21.63 15.83 -6.33
N ASP A 437 -21.46 14.94 -5.36
CA ASP A 437 -21.64 15.22 -3.93
C ASP A 437 -20.29 15.33 -3.19
N PRO A 438 -20.13 16.22 -2.19
CA PRO A 438 -18.93 16.33 -1.38
C PRO A 438 -18.47 15.02 -0.71
N VAL A 439 -19.38 14.08 -0.43
CA VAL A 439 -19.08 12.77 0.16
C VAL A 439 -18.05 11.98 -0.66
N ASN A 440 -17.99 12.20 -1.98
CA ASN A 440 -17.01 11.55 -2.85
C ASN A 440 -15.55 11.72 -2.39
N LYS A 441 -15.24 12.85 -1.74
CA LYS A 441 -13.86 13.14 -1.24
C LYS A 441 -13.45 12.26 -0.07
N THR A 442 -14.40 11.68 0.65
CA THR A 442 -14.17 10.82 1.82
C THR A 442 -14.13 9.35 1.45
N LEU A 443 -14.57 8.99 0.23
CA LEU A 443 -14.68 7.61 -0.19
C LEU A 443 -13.36 7.07 -0.75
N TRP A 444 -12.98 5.89 -0.27
CA TRP A 444 -11.95 5.08 -0.90
C TRP A 444 -12.43 4.50 -2.23
N GLN A 445 -13.66 3.96 -2.23
CA GLN A 445 -14.27 3.33 -3.40
C GLN A 445 -15.79 3.36 -3.31
N VAL A 446 -16.46 3.56 -4.46
CA VAL A 446 -17.91 3.39 -4.62
C VAL A 446 -18.21 2.72 -5.95
N PHE A 447 -19.12 1.75 -5.93
CA PHE A 447 -19.50 0.99 -7.13
C PHE A 447 -20.85 0.27 -6.96
N ALA A 448 -21.38 -0.20 -8.10
CA ALA A 448 -22.54 -1.06 -8.17
C ALA A 448 -22.15 -2.54 -8.26
N VAL A 449 -23.00 -3.42 -7.72
CA VAL A 449 -22.89 -4.88 -7.80
C VAL A 449 -24.22 -5.43 -8.30
N LEU A 450 -24.21 -6.31 -9.30
CA LEU A 450 -25.41 -6.98 -9.80
C LEU A 450 -25.63 -8.29 -9.08
N LEU A 451 -26.72 -8.36 -8.32
CA LEU A 451 -27.09 -9.56 -7.56
C LEU A 451 -27.92 -10.53 -8.40
N PRO A 452 -27.75 -11.86 -8.24
CA PRO A 452 -28.52 -12.87 -8.98
C PRO A 452 -29.93 -13.08 -8.39
N VAL A 453 -30.36 -12.17 -7.50
CA VAL A 453 -31.65 -12.24 -6.82
C VAL A 453 -32.66 -11.43 -7.62
N LYS A 454 -33.75 -12.08 -8.00
CA LYS A 454 -34.91 -11.40 -8.61
C LYS A 454 -35.94 -11.06 -7.56
N SER A 455 -36.45 -9.87 -7.62
CA SER A 455 -37.50 -9.38 -6.73
C SER A 455 -38.77 -9.00 -7.49
N VAL A 456 -39.90 -9.13 -6.81
CA VAL A 456 -41.17 -8.64 -7.34
C VAL A 456 -41.18 -7.12 -7.24
N GLY A 457 -41.55 -6.45 -8.33
CA GLY A 457 -41.80 -5.04 -8.42
C GLY A 457 -43.13 -4.75 -9.10
N VAL A 458 -43.57 -3.50 -9.01
CA VAL A 458 -44.71 -2.99 -9.79
C VAL A 458 -44.19 -1.77 -10.54
N MET A 459 -44.20 -1.83 -11.86
CA MET A 459 -43.78 -0.75 -12.75
C MET A 459 -44.94 -0.44 -13.71
N GLY A 460 -45.50 0.75 -13.57
CA GLY A 460 -46.80 1.06 -14.18
C GLY A 460 -47.89 0.14 -13.62
N ASP A 461 -48.74 -0.42 -14.47
CA ASP A 461 -49.81 -1.35 -14.08
C ASP A 461 -49.40 -2.82 -14.14
N GLY A 462 -48.10 -3.09 -14.40
CA GLY A 462 -47.54 -4.43 -14.57
C GLY A 462 -46.71 -4.90 -13.39
N ARG A 463 -46.85 -6.21 -13.06
CA ARG A 463 -45.95 -6.88 -12.12
C ARG A 463 -44.64 -7.23 -12.83
N THR A 464 -43.51 -6.85 -12.24
CA THR A 464 -42.16 -7.17 -12.74
C THR A 464 -41.46 -8.17 -11.83
N TYR A 465 -40.50 -8.93 -12.39
CA TYR A 465 -39.65 -9.85 -11.64
C TYR A 465 -38.24 -9.72 -12.18
N GLU A 466 -37.48 -8.79 -11.57
CA GLU A 466 -36.21 -8.32 -12.11
C GLU A 466 -35.09 -8.38 -11.06
N GLU A 467 -33.84 -8.17 -11.51
CA GLU A 467 -32.64 -8.26 -10.68
C GLU A 467 -32.49 -7.05 -9.73
N CYS A 468 -31.59 -7.17 -8.79
CA CYS A 468 -31.28 -6.20 -7.76
C CYS A 468 -29.88 -5.65 -7.93
N ILE A 469 -29.69 -4.34 -7.75
CA ILE A 469 -28.38 -3.68 -7.64
C ILE A 469 -28.07 -3.41 -6.19
N ALA A 470 -26.89 -3.86 -5.72
CA ALA A 470 -26.31 -3.40 -4.47
C ALA A 470 -25.34 -2.25 -4.72
N VAL A 471 -25.44 -1.20 -3.90
CA VAL A 471 -24.49 -0.08 -3.85
C VAL A 471 -23.49 -0.39 -2.74
N ARG A 472 -22.21 -0.41 -3.08
CA ARG A 472 -21.10 -0.57 -2.13
C ARG A 472 -20.32 0.74 -2.08
N ALA A 473 -20.26 1.37 -0.91
CA ALA A 473 -19.45 2.57 -0.65
C ALA A 473 -18.61 2.33 0.61
N VAL A 474 -17.30 2.53 0.52
CA VAL A 474 -16.37 2.27 1.63
C VAL A 474 -15.39 3.41 1.84
N THR A 475 -15.00 3.58 3.10
CA THR A 475 -13.84 4.37 3.54
C THR A 475 -12.71 3.45 3.91
N SER A 476 -11.48 3.81 3.57
CA SER A 476 -10.27 3.08 3.93
C SER A 476 -9.05 4.00 3.78
N GLN A 477 -7.94 3.65 4.41
CA GLN A 477 -6.65 4.32 4.20
C GLN A 477 -5.73 3.53 3.25
N ASP A 478 -5.76 2.21 3.35
CA ASP A 478 -4.82 1.30 2.70
C ASP A 478 -5.47 0.10 1.99
N GLY A 479 -6.79 -0.07 2.14
CA GLY A 479 -7.55 -1.21 1.62
C GLY A 479 -7.39 -2.49 2.43
N MET A 480 -6.58 -2.53 3.48
CA MET A 480 -6.45 -3.69 4.39
C MET A 480 -7.65 -3.79 5.31
N THR A 481 -8.05 -2.67 5.91
CA THR A 481 -9.30 -2.51 6.63
C THR A 481 -10.19 -1.50 5.92
N ALA A 482 -11.49 -1.68 5.97
CA ALA A 482 -12.45 -0.75 5.40
C ALA A 482 -13.74 -0.74 6.21
N ASP A 483 -14.36 0.40 6.31
CA ASP A 483 -15.69 0.52 6.85
C ASP A 483 -16.66 0.99 5.77
N TRP A 484 -17.94 0.63 5.89
CA TRP A 484 -18.96 1.16 5.00
C TRP A 484 -19.11 2.67 5.19
N ALA A 485 -19.36 3.38 4.11
CA ALA A 485 -19.52 4.81 4.13
C ALA A 485 -20.99 5.20 4.19
N TYR A 486 -21.33 6.13 5.06
CA TYR A 486 -22.65 6.73 5.07
C TYR A 486 -22.82 7.65 3.85
N LEU A 487 -23.74 7.28 2.96
CA LEU A 487 -24.14 8.13 1.85
C LEU A 487 -25.35 8.99 2.26
N PRO A 488 -25.37 10.31 1.93
CA PRO A 488 -26.52 11.18 2.22
C PRO A 488 -27.82 10.62 1.63
N GLU A 489 -28.95 10.82 2.32
CA GLU A 489 -30.26 10.34 1.87
C GLU A 489 -30.60 10.82 0.44
N ALA A 490 -30.30 12.06 0.13
CA ALA A 490 -30.54 12.64 -1.20
C ALA A 490 -29.75 11.90 -2.30
N VAL A 491 -28.52 11.50 -2.01
CA VAL A 491 -27.66 10.70 -2.92
C VAL A 491 -28.28 9.33 -3.13
N LEU A 492 -28.64 8.63 -2.04
CA LEU A 492 -29.27 7.29 -2.11
C LEU A 492 -30.59 7.32 -2.87
N ARG A 493 -31.42 8.32 -2.61
CA ARG A 493 -32.71 8.52 -3.30
C ARG A 493 -32.50 8.76 -4.80
N THR A 494 -31.53 9.58 -5.17
CA THR A 494 -31.21 9.87 -6.57
C THR A 494 -30.67 8.63 -7.28
N ILE A 495 -29.74 7.88 -6.65
CA ILE A 495 -29.21 6.62 -7.19
C ILE A 495 -30.35 5.63 -7.43
N SER A 496 -31.20 5.39 -6.41
CA SER A 496 -32.31 4.45 -6.52
C SER A 496 -33.27 4.81 -7.65
N ASN A 497 -33.69 6.08 -7.71
CA ASN A 497 -34.62 6.55 -8.74
C ASN A 497 -34.02 6.41 -10.14
N ARG A 498 -32.77 6.83 -10.34
CA ARG A 498 -32.13 6.74 -11.65
C ARG A 498 -31.86 5.32 -12.08
N VAL A 499 -31.35 4.46 -11.19
CA VAL A 499 -31.07 3.06 -11.51
C VAL A 499 -32.34 2.32 -11.90
N ILE A 500 -33.43 2.49 -11.15
CA ILE A 500 -34.71 1.81 -11.46
C ILE A 500 -35.32 2.30 -12.77
N ASN A 501 -35.21 3.60 -13.09
CA ASN A 501 -35.81 4.17 -14.30
C ASN A 501 -34.95 4.01 -15.56
N GLU A 502 -33.62 4.01 -15.44
CA GLU A 502 -32.68 4.04 -16.57
C GLU A 502 -32.10 2.66 -16.89
N VAL A 503 -32.09 1.70 -15.91
CA VAL A 503 -31.47 0.38 -16.08
C VAL A 503 -32.53 -0.70 -16.27
N LYS A 504 -32.72 -1.15 -17.50
CA LYS A 504 -33.67 -2.23 -17.81
C LYS A 504 -33.31 -3.53 -17.11
N GLY A 505 -34.29 -4.20 -16.50
CA GLY A 505 -34.10 -5.47 -15.80
C GLY A 505 -33.67 -5.32 -14.35
N VAL A 506 -33.80 -4.12 -13.78
CA VAL A 506 -33.56 -3.81 -12.36
C VAL A 506 -34.77 -3.10 -11.77
N ASN A 507 -35.32 -3.64 -10.69
CA ASN A 507 -36.44 -3.04 -9.97
C ASN A 507 -36.16 -2.79 -8.48
N ARG A 508 -34.92 -3.00 -8.03
CA ARG A 508 -34.54 -2.82 -6.62
C ARG A 508 -33.10 -2.38 -6.48
N VAL A 509 -32.87 -1.44 -5.57
CA VAL A 509 -31.54 -0.99 -5.12
C VAL A 509 -31.42 -1.22 -3.62
N VAL A 510 -30.30 -1.79 -3.16
CA VAL A 510 -29.95 -2.01 -1.76
C VAL A 510 -28.59 -1.39 -1.45
N LEU A 511 -28.32 -1.09 -0.17
CA LEU A 511 -27.03 -0.58 0.30
C LEU A 511 -26.32 -1.70 1.10
N ASP A 512 -25.03 -1.93 0.81
CA ASP A 512 -24.19 -2.83 1.59
C ASP A 512 -23.52 -2.06 2.73
N VAL A 513 -23.84 -2.46 3.98
CA VAL A 513 -23.39 -1.84 5.23
C VAL A 513 -22.37 -2.70 5.97
N SER A 514 -21.59 -3.51 5.25
CA SER A 514 -20.62 -4.44 5.84
C SER A 514 -19.23 -3.82 5.94
N SER A 515 -18.53 -4.04 7.07
CA SER A 515 -17.14 -3.63 7.28
C SER A 515 -16.16 -4.73 6.85
N LYS A 516 -14.91 -4.38 6.57
CA LYS A 516 -13.81 -5.33 6.34
C LYS A 516 -12.80 -5.23 7.50
N PRO A 517 -12.52 -6.29 8.27
CA PRO A 517 -13.25 -7.58 8.28
C PRO A 517 -14.67 -7.44 8.85
N PRO A 518 -15.57 -8.47 8.75
CA PRO A 518 -15.33 -9.78 8.13
C PRO A 518 -15.53 -9.83 6.61
N ALA A 519 -16.27 -8.86 6.03
CA ALA A 519 -16.47 -8.80 4.58
C ALA A 519 -15.18 -8.37 3.85
N THR A 520 -15.20 -8.44 2.51
CA THR A 520 -14.19 -7.84 1.63
C THR A 520 -14.72 -6.53 1.04
N ILE A 521 -13.87 -5.75 0.37
CA ILE A 521 -14.31 -4.55 -0.35
C ILE A 521 -15.10 -4.97 -1.59
N GLU A 522 -14.50 -5.80 -2.46
CA GLU A 522 -15.21 -6.41 -3.59
C GLU A 522 -16.07 -7.59 -3.10
N TRP A 523 -17.13 -7.93 -3.81
CA TRP A 523 -18.05 -9.00 -3.43
C TRP A 523 -17.58 -10.40 -3.86
N GLU A 524 -16.82 -10.49 -4.97
CA GLU A 524 -16.21 -11.72 -5.48
C GLU A 524 -14.69 -11.59 -5.66
#